data_6ddafa6a1821dbfdafb0ae0ac2a59271
#
_entry.id   6ddafa6a1821dbfdafb0ae0ac2a59271
#
_cell.length_a   1.000
_cell.length_b   1.000
_cell.length_c   1.000
_cell.angle_alpha   90.00
_cell.angle_beta   90.00
_cell.angle_gamma   90.00
#
_symmetry.space_group_name_H-M   'P 1'
#
loop_
_entity.id
_entity.type
_entity.pdbx_description
1 polymer ?
#
loop_
_entity_poly.entity_id
_entity_poly.type
_entity_poly.pdbx_seq_one_letter_code
_entity_poly.pdbx_strand_id
1 'polypeptide(L)'
;MERVTISMSDEFAAELASFVKDYGYENRSEAVRDLARLGLERARIGHDAAGQCVATLTYVFNHHTRELSRRLTGAHHAHHDLQVATMHVHLDHDQCLEVAVLRGEVSGVREFSKAVIAERGVRYGQVSFVPVSIETESHAHAGLRHTHDHSHQHSHPKD
;
A
#
# COMPACT_ATOMS: atom_id res chain seq x y z
N MET A 1 -3.38 31.50 13.00
CA MET A 1 -2.83 30.27 13.60
C MET A 1 -3.89 29.70 14.51
N GLU A 2 -4.39 28.51 14.22
CA GLU A 2 -5.43 27.87 15.00
C GLU A 2 -4.80 27.03 16.13
N ARG A 3 -5.42 27.03 17.30
CA ARG A 3 -4.98 26.24 18.45
C ARG A 3 -6.03 25.17 18.74
N VAL A 4 -5.61 23.91 18.78
CA VAL A 4 -6.46 22.74 19.08
C VAL A 4 -6.03 22.14 20.40
N THR A 5 -6.99 21.79 21.27
CA THR A 5 -6.75 21.06 22.51
C THR A 5 -7.26 19.64 22.35
N ILE A 6 -6.42 18.65 22.67
CA ILE A 6 -6.73 17.21 22.55
C ILE A 6 -6.66 16.60 23.96
N SER A 7 -7.73 15.91 24.36
CA SER A 7 -7.71 15.06 25.58
C SER A 7 -7.22 13.67 25.20
N MET A 8 -6.36 13.11 26.02
CA MET A 8 -5.79 11.77 25.81
C MET A 8 -5.71 11.01 27.14
N SER A 9 -5.71 9.68 27.07
CA SER A 9 -5.49 8.85 28.25
C SER A 9 -4.05 8.99 28.77
N ASP A 10 -3.83 8.69 30.04
CA ASP A 10 -2.49 8.71 30.67
C ASP A 10 -1.53 7.74 29.96
N GLU A 11 -2.03 6.58 29.55
CA GLU A 11 -1.27 5.58 28.78
C GLU A 11 -0.79 6.14 27.46
N PHE A 12 -1.69 6.73 26.66
CA PHE A 12 -1.32 7.34 25.39
C PHE A 12 -0.40 8.57 25.55
N ALA A 13 -0.59 9.33 26.63
CA ALA A 13 0.29 10.45 26.97
C ALA A 13 1.73 9.98 27.28
N ALA A 14 1.86 8.83 27.94
CA ALA A 14 3.16 8.21 28.22
C ALA A 14 3.84 7.69 26.95
N GLU A 15 3.08 7.01 26.06
CA GLU A 15 3.59 6.55 24.74
C GLU A 15 4.06 7.74 23.89
N LEU A 16 3.27 8.80 23.82
CA LEU A 16 3.64 10.02 23.10
C LEU A 16 4.89 10.67 23.67
N ALA A 17 5.06 10.67 24.99
CA ALA A 17 6.25 11.21 25.64
C ALA A 17 7.51 10.40 25.30
N SER A 18 7.40 9.06 25.27
CA SER A 18 8.50 8.19 24.82
C SER A 18 8.84 8.46 23.35
N PHE A 19 7.82 8.51 22.48
CA PHE A 19 7.99 8.80 21.06
C PHE A 19 8.72 10.13 20.83
N VAL A 20 8.31 11.21 21.51
CA VAL A 20 8.96 12.53 21.41
C VAL A 20 10.45 12.43 21.73
N LYS A 21 10.81 11.70 22.79
CA LYS A 21 12.19 11.51 23.22
C LYS A 21 12.99 10.64 22.23
N ASP A 22 12.41 9.53 21.80
CA ASP A 22 13.10 8.51 20.99
C ASP A 22 13.37 9.01 19.56
N TYR A 23 12.48 9.87 19.05
CA TYR A 23 12.60 10.46 17.72
C TYR A 23 13.20 11.87 17.70
N GLY A 24 13.57 12.42 18.86
CA GLY A 24 14.30 13.69 18.96
C GLY A 24 13.46 14.93 18.68
N TYR A 25 12.15 14.88 18.88
CA TYR A 25 11.29 16.07 18.73
C TYR A 25 11.54 17.10 19.83
N GLU A 26 11.56 18.37 19.49
CA GLU A 26 11.74 19.45 20.47
C GLU A 26 10.59 19.53 21.48
N ASN A 27 9.36 19.21 21.02
CA ASN A 27 8.17 19.25 21.86
C ASN A 27 7.04 18.34 21.34
N ARG A 28 6.08 18.04 22.24
CA ARG A 28 4.92 17.19 21.92
C ARG A 28 4.06 17.74 20.78
N SER A 29 3.91 19.05 20.68
CA SER A 29 3.06 19.68 19.66
C SER A 29 3.64 19.47 18.25
N GLU A 30 4.94 19.44 18.11
CA GLU A 30 5.61 19.14 16.84
C GLU A 30 5.40 17.69 16.44
N ALA A 31 5.66 16.77 17.36
CA ALA A 31 5.44 15.32 17.13
C ALA A 31 3.98 15.04 16.74
N VAL A 32 3.00 15.62 17.45
CA VAL A 32 1.57 15.44 17.12
C VAL A 32 1.23 15.99 15.75
N ARG A 33 1.77 17.16 15.37
CA ARG A 33 1.54 17.72 14.02
C ARG A 33 2.08 16.82 12.93
N ASP A 34 3.28 16.27 13.12
CA ASP A 34 3.90 15.39 12.12
C ASP A 34 3.16 14.05 12.02
N LEU A 35 2.79 13.45 13.15
CA LEU A 35 1.97 12.23 13.17
C LEU A 35 0.60 12.46 12.51
N ALA A 36 -0.05 13.61 12.80
CA ALA A 36 -1.32 13.96 12.18
C ALA A 36 -1.17 14.17 10.66
N ARG A 37 -0.09 14.84 10.21
CA ARG A 37 0.21 15.05 8.79
C ARG A 37 0.41 13.72 8.07
N LEU A 38 1.24 12.84 8.62
CA LEU A 38 1.47 11.50 8.08
C LEU A 38 0.17 10.68 8.02
N GLY A 39 -0.68 10.77 9.05
CA GLY A 39 -1.99 10.12 9.08
C GLY A 39 -2.93 10.66 8.00
N LEU A 40 -2.97 11.98 7.81
CA LEU A 40 -3.76 12.62 6.77
C LEU A 40 -3.25 12.30 5.36
N GLU A 41 -1.95 12.27 5.15
CA GLU A 41 -1.36 11.87 3.86
C GLU A 41 -1.73 10.42 3.52
N ARG A 42 -1.57 9.49 4.46
CA ARG A 42 -2.01 8.10 4.28
C ARG A 42 -3.51 7.99 3.97
N ALA A 43 -4.33 8.76 4.66
CA ALA A 43 -5.77 8.81 4.41
C ALA A 43 -6.10 9.41 3.02
N ARG A 44 -5.40 10.47 2.60
CA ARG A 44 -5.58 11.12 1.28
C ARG A 44 -5.20 10.21 0.14
N ILE A 45 -4.03 9.60 0.19
CA ILE A 45 -3.57 8.63 -0.83
C ILE A 45 -4.62 7.51 -0.99
N GLY A 46 -5.30 7.16 0.11
CA GLY A 46 -6.40 6.20 0.09
C GLY A 46 -7.75 6.74 -0.43
N HIS A 47 -8.04 8.05 -0.41
CA HIS A 47 -9.40 8.55 -0.65
C HIS A 47 -9.61 9.29 -1.96
N ASP A 48 -8.66 10.13 -2.40
CA ASP A 48 -8.87 11.09 -3.48
C ASP A 48 -7.99 10.88 -4.72
N ALA A 49 -7.12 9.89 -4.73
CA ALA A 49 -6.25 9.67 -5.86
C ALA A 49 -7.02 9.01 -7.02
N ALA A 50 -7.48 9.83 -7.97
CA ALA A 50 -7.76 9.36 -9.31
C ALA A 50 -6.42 9.13 -10.05
N GLY A 51 -6.33 8.08 -10.85
CA GLY A 51 -5.16 7.77 -11.68
C GLY A 51 -4.51 6.44 -11.33
N GLN A 52 -3.31 6.24 -11.87
CA GLN A 52 -2.56 5.00 -11.74
C GLN A 52 -1.69 4.99 -10.48
N CYS A 53 -1.50 3.82 -9.92
CA CYS A 53 -0.58 3.60 -8.80
C CYS A 53 0.16 2.28 -8.93
N VAL A 54 1.29 2.20 -8.24
CA VAL A 54 1.88 0.95 -7.76
C VAL A 54 1.65 0.89 -6.26
N ALA A 55 1.22 -0.27 -5.75
CA ALA A 55 0.94 -0.43 -4.33
C ALA A 55 1.54 -1.72 -3.79
N THR A 56 1.81 -1.74 -2.50
CA THR A 56 2.15 -2.96 -1.76
C THR A 56 1.02 -3.27 -0.79
N LEU A 57 0.44 -4.46 -0.92
CA LEU A 57 -0.52 -5.02 0.00
C LEU A 57 0.18 -6.09 0.84
N THR A 58 0.17 -5.94 2.15
CA THR A 58 0.74 -6.91 3.09
C THR A 58 -0.33 -7.41 4.05
N TYR A 59 -0.32 -8.70 4.33
CA TYR A 59 -1.22 -9.29 5.32
C TYR A 59 -0.69 -10.63 5.83
N VAL A 60 -1.18 -11.03 7.01
CA VAL A 60 -0.85 -12.30 7.63
C VAL A 60 -2.08 -13.19 7.67
N PHE A 61 -1.93 -14.45 7.36
CA PHE A 61 -2.98 -15.43 7.44
C PHE A 61 -2.46 -16.84 7.79
N ASN A 62 -3.35 -17.69 8.31
CA ASN A 62 -3.03 -19.10 8.57
C ASN A 62 -3.27 -19.92 7.29
N HIS A 63 -2.19 -20.46 6.69
CA HIS A 63 -2.26 -21.20 5.45
C HIS A 63 -2.90 -22.60 5.60
N HIS A 64 -2.98 -23.15 6.82
CA HIS A 64 -3.70 -24.39 7.09
C HIS A 64 -5.22 -24.22 7.05
N THR A 65 -5.72 -23.00 7.14
CA THR A 65 -7.14 -22.69 6.97
C THR A 65 -7.49 -22.78 5.47
N ARG A 66 -7.76 -24.01 4.98
CA ARG A 66 -7.95 -24.33 3.56
C ARG A 66 -8.95 -23.40 2.86
N GLU A 67 -10.07 -23.10 3.50
CA GLU A 67 -11.10 -22.21 2.94
C GLU A 67 -10.58 -20.77 2.76
N LEU A 68 -9.77 -20.25 3.71
CA LEU A 68 -9.19 -18.92 3.61
C LEU A 68 -8.16 -18.86 2.47
N SER A 69 -7.23 -19.82 2.43
CA SER A 69 -6.22 -19.89 1.35
C SER A 69 -6.88 -19.95 -0.02
N ARG A 70 -7.96 -20.73 -0.18
CA ARG A 70 -8.71 -20.83 -1.43
C ARG A 70 -9.38 -19.51 -1.81
N ARG A 71 -10.00 -18.79 -0.84
CA ARG A 71 -10.63 -17.49 -1.10
C ARG A 71 -9.60 -16.43 -1.49
N LEU A 72 -8.46 -16.37 -0.78
CA LEU A 72 -7.38 -15.44 -1.10
C LEU A 72 -6.83 -15.72 -2.51
N THR A 73 -6.50 -16.98 -2.82
CA THR A 73 -6.07 -17.36 -4.16
C THR A 73 -7.10 -16.98 -5.23
N GLY A 74 -8.38 -17.24 -4.96
CA GLY A 74 -9.49 -16.87 -5.88
C GLY A 74 -9.60 -15.36 -6.07
N ALA A 75 -9.44 -14.57 -5.02
CA ALA A 75 -9.44 -13.11 -5.11
C ALA A 75 -8.28 -12.58 -5.97
N HIS A 76 -7.08 -13.13 -5.78
CA HIS A 76 -5.91 -12.79 -6.60
C HIS A 76 -6.10 -13.19 -8.07
N HIS A 77 -6.65 -14.36 -8.35
CA HIS A 77 -6.95 -14.78 -9.74
C HIS A 77 -8.02 -13.91 -10.41
N ALA A 78 -9.03 -13.48 -9.68
CA ALA A 78 -10.09 -12.62 -10.22
C ALA A 78 -9.57 -11.20 -10.57
N HIS A 79 -8.43 -10.78 -9.99
CA HIS A 79 -7.82 -9.48 -10.20
C HIS A 79 -6.36 -9.61 -10.69
N HIS A 80 -6.10 -10.59 -11.55
CA HIS A 80 -4.75 -10.88 -12.07
C HIS A 80 -4.15 -9.70 -12.87
N ASP A 81 -5.00 -8.85 -13.43
CA ASP A 81 -4.64 -7.62 -14.14
C ASP A 81 -4.01 -6.56 -13.24
N LEU A 82 -4.35 -6.57 -11.94
CA LEU A 82 -3.75 -5.68 -10.96
C LEU A 82 -2.43 -6.22 -10.39
N GLN A 83 -2.17 -7.52 -10.50
CA GLN A 83 -1.09 -8.18 -9.80
C GLN A 83 0.21 -8.17 -10.61
N VAL A 84 1.27 -7.59 -10.04
CA VAL A 84 2.61 -7.57 -10.64
C VAL A 84 3.48 -8.71 -10.11
N ALA A 85 3.48 -8.90 -8.79
CA ALA A 85 4.26 -9.93 -8.12
C ALA A 85 3.67 -10.25 -6.75
N THR A 86 3.95 -11.44 -6.25
CA THR A 86 3.58 -11.86 -4.89
C THR A 86 4.78 -12.55 -4.25
N MET A 87 5.02 -12.23 -3.00
CA MET A 87 6.01 -12.88 -2.16
C MET A 87 5.33 -13.50 -0.95
N HIS A 88 5.63 -14.76 -0.69
CA HIS A 88 5.09 -15.54 0.41
C HIS A 88 6.20 -15.86 1.40
N VAL A 89 6.03 -15.44 2.65
CA VAL A 89 7.03 -15.62 3.71
C VAL A 89 6.41 -16.42 4.86
N HIS A 90 6.99 -17.56 5.17
CA HIS A 90 6.60 -18.32 6.34
C HIS A 90 7.11 -17.62 7.62
N LEU A 91 6.20 -17.23 8.51
CA LEU A 91 6.54 -16.62 9.78
C LEU A 91 6.79 -17.70 10.84
N ASP A 92 5.94 -18.71 10.84
CA ASP A 92 6.02 -19.90 11.70
C ASP A 92 5.36 -21.10 10.98
N HIS A 93 5.02 -22.14 11.75
CA HIS A 93 4.43 -23.37 11.20
C HIS A 93 3.04 -23.16 10.58
N ASP A 94 2.30 -22.19 11.07
CA ASP A 94 0.90 -21.95 10.70
C ASP A 94 0.68 -20.61 9.97
N GLN A 95 1.50 -19.61 10.24
CA GLN A 95 1.30 -18.25 9.79
C GLN A 95 2.21 -17.89 8.62
N CYS A 96 1.62 -17.25 7.64
CA CYS A 96 2.34 -16.68 6.51
C CYS A 96 2.08 -15.19 6.40
N LEU A 97 3.13 -14.45 6.06
CA LEU A 97 3.04 -13.08 5.57
C LEU A 97 3.02 -13.14 4.04
N GLU A 98 2.02 -12.52 3.45
CA GLU A 98 1.99 -12.29 2.01
C GLU A 98 2.23 -10.81 1.71
N VAL A 99 3.07 -10.58 0.71
CA VAL A 99 3.36 -9.24 0.17
C VAL A 99 3.04 -9.27 -1.31
N ALA A 100 1.96 -8.58 -1.70
CA ALA A 100 1.57 -8.45 -3.10
C ALA A 100 1.93 -7.04 -3.61
N VAL A 101 2.60 -7.00 -4.77
CA VAL A 101 2.82 -5.76 -5.52
C VAL A 101 1.71 -5.65 -6.55
N LEU A 102 0.97 -4.55 -6.47
CA LEU A 102 -0.19 -4.28 -7.31
C LEU A 102 0.08 -3.06 -8.17
N ARG A 103 -0.49 -3.02 -9.38
CA ARG A 103 -0.44 -1.86 -10.27
C ARG A 103 -1.77 -1.72 -11.00
N GLY A 104 -2.29 -0.50 -11.05
CA GLY A 104 -3.55 -0.22 -11.74
C GLY A 104 -4.15 1.10 -11.28
N GLU A 105 -5.42 1.30 -11.63
CA GLU A 105 -6.22 2.41 -11.12
C GLU A 105 -6.30 2.36 -9.61
N VAL A 106 -6.09 3.50 -8.95
CA VAL A 106 -6.12 3.60 -7.47
C VAL A 106 -7.42 3.04 -6.90
N SER A 107 -8.56 3.28 -7.58
CA SER A 107 -9.86 2.77 -7.17
C SER A 107 -9.91 1.24 -7.14
N GLY A 108 -9.45 0.59 -8.21
CA GLY A 108 -9.43 -0.88 -8.34
C GLY A 108 -8.48 -1.53 -7.35
N VAL A 109 -7.26 -0.99 -7.22
CA VAL A 109 -6.26 -1.48 -6.24
C VAL A 109 -6.79 -1.35 -4.81
N ARG A 110 -7.47 -0.25 -4.51
CA ARG A 110 -8.08 -0.01 -3.19
C ARG A 110 -9.21 -0.99 -2.89
N GLU A 111 -10.11 -1.18 -3.84
CA GLU A 111 -11.25 -2.09 -3.68
C GLU A 111 -10.77 -3.52 -3.43
N PHE A 112 -9.84 -4.00 -4.26
CA PHE A 112 -9.20 -5.29 -4.08
C PHE A 112 -8.51 -5.42 -2.72
N SER A 113 -7.68 -4.44 -2.33
CA SER A 113 -6.96 -4.46 -1.06
C SER A 113 -7.92 -4.47 0.14
N LYS A 114 -9.00 -3.68 0.11
CA LYS A 114 -10.03 -3.68 1.14
C LYS A 114 -10.73 -5.04 1.27
N ALA A 115 -11.05 -5.67 0.14
CA ALA A 115 -11.68 -6.99 0.14
C ALA A 115 -10.77 -8.05 0.78
N VAL A 116 -9.48 -8.06 0.43
CA VAL A 116 -8.49 -8.98 1.02
C VAL A 116 -8.30 -8.72 2.52
N ILE A 117 -8.14 -7.47 2.93
CA ILE A 117 -7.94 -7.09 4.35
C ILE A 117 -9.17 -7.44 5.21
N ALA A 118 -10.37 -7.34 4.65
CA ALA A 118 -11.63 -7.65 5.33
C ALA A 118 -11.92 -9.15 5.42
N GLU A 119 -11.15 -10.02 4.74
CA GLU A 119 -11.37 -11.46 4.79
C GLU A 119 -11.20 -12.00 6.20
N ARG A 120 -12.19 -12.80 6.64
CA ARG A 120 -12.15 -13.42 7.97
C ARG A 120 -10.94 -14.35 8.11
N GLY A 121 -10.04 -14.03 9.03
CA GLY A 121 -8.81 -14.77 9.28
C GLY A 121 -7.55 -14.09 8.72
N VAL A 122 -7.71 -13.02 7.97
CA VAL A 122 -6.62 -12.09 7.63
C VAL A 122 -6.36 -11.18 8.83
N ARG A 123 -5.08 -10.96 9.10
CA ARG A 123 -4.58 -10.09 10.18
C ARG A 123 -3.47 -9.20 9.66
N TYR A 124 -3.24 -8.08 10.33
CA TYR A 124 -2.17 -7.12 10.00
C TYR A 124 -2.21 -6.65 8.54
N GLY A 125 -3.45 -6.59 7.97
CA GLY A 125 -3.65 -6.14 6.61
C GLY A 125 -3.31 -4.67 6.45
N GLN A 126 -2.40 -4.34 5.52
CA GLN A 126 -1.98 -2.98 5.24
C GLN A 126 -1.75 -2.81 3.74
N VAL A 127 -2.13 -1.66 3.20
CA VAL A 127 -1.82 -1.27 1.82
C VAL A 127 -1.13 0.09 1.81
N SER A 128 -0.06 0.17 1.03
CA SER A 128 0.69 1.41 0.78
C SER A 128 0.64 1.73 -0.71
N PHE A 129 0.28 2.97 -1.06
CA PHE A 129 0.14 3.43 -2.44
C PHE A 129 1.28 4.36 -2.82
N VAL A 130 1.81 4.17 -4.03
CA VAL A 130 2.72 5.10 -4.69
C VAL A 130 2.01 5.58 -5.96
N PRO A 131 1.50 6.82 -6.01
CA PRO A 131 0.90 7.37 -7.22
C PRO A 131 1.94 7.44 -8.34
N VAL A 132 1.55 7.04 -9.56
CA VAL A 132 2.44 7.07 -10.72
C VAL A 132 1.75 7.75 -11.91
N SER A 133 2.55 8.39 -12.78
CA SER A 133 2.16 8.76 -14.13
C SER A 133 2.63 7.66 -15.08
N ILE A 134 1.81 7.33 -16.09
CA ILE A 134 2.20 6.40 -17.14
C ILE A 134 2.55 7.24 -18.36
N GLU A 135 3.80 7.16 -18.80
CA GLU A 135 4.26 7.71 -20.06
C GLU A 135 4.45 6.55 -21.05
N THR A 136 3.88 6.70 -22.25
CA THR A 136 4.08 5.73 -23.32
C THR A 136 5.13 6.28 -24.25
N GLU A 137 6.32 5.70 -24.23
CA GLU A 137 7.36 6.01 -25.21
C GLU A 137 7.28 5.01 -26.36
N SER A 138 7.19 5.55 -27.58
CA SER A 138 7.29 4.75 -28.80
C SER A 138 8.69 4.93 -29.41
N HIS A 139 9.42 3.85 -29.61
CA HIS A 139 10.71 3.85 -30.29
C HIS A 139 10.57 3.15 -31.64
N ALA A 140 10.91 3.85 -32.71
CA ALA A 140 11.07 3.25 -34.04
C ALA A 140 12.55 2.86 -34.23
N HIS A 141 12.83 1.58 -34.35
CA HIS A 141 14.16 1.11 -34.75
C HIS A 141 14.21 1.05 -36.32
N ALA A 142 14.89 2.01 -36.91
CA ALA A 142 15.21 1.97 -38.35
C ALA A 142 16.36 0.97 -38.58
N GLY A 143 16.02 -0.30 -38.71
CA GLY A 143 16.94 -1.37 -39.12
C GLY A 143 16.45 -2.01 -40.40
N LEU A 144 17.37 -2.24 -41.35
CA LEU A 144 17.14 -2.78 -42.67
C LEU A 144 16.17 -3.97 -42.68
N ARG A 145 14.95 -3.74 -43.23
CA ARG A 145 13.90 -4.67 -43.67
C ARG A 145 12.75 -5.06 -42.75
N HIS A 146 12.71 -4.70 -41.47
CA HIS A 146 11.49 -4.86 -40.66
C HIS A 146 11.38 -3.71 -39.69
N THR A 147 10.39 -2.82 -39.82
CA THR A 147 10.01 -1.83 -38.80
C THR A 147 9.09 -2.53 -37.82
N HIS A 148 9.57 -2.74 -36.61
CA HIS A 148 8.75 -3.12 -35.46
C HIS A 148 8.57 -1.88 -34.59
N ASP A 149 7.34 -1.42 -34.43
CA ASP A 149 6.98 -0.43 -33.42
C ASP A 149 6.84 -1.13 -32.06
N HIS A 150 7.71 -0.79 -31.14
CA HIS A 150 7.60 -1.22 -29.75
C HIS A 150 7.18 -0.02 -28.91
N SER A 151 6.00 -0.11 -28.28
CA SER A 151 5.58 0.84 -27.26
C SER A 151 5.91 0.28 -25.88
N HIS A 152 6.66 1.03 -25.08
CA HIS A 152 6.94 0.71 -23.69
C HIS A 152 6.20 1.69 -22.78
N GLN A 153 5.55 1.16 -21.74
CA GLN A 153 4.94 1.97 -20.69
C GLN A 153 5.91 2.11 -19.53
N HIS A 154 6.26 3.34 -19.20
CA HIS A 154 7.07 3.66 -18.03
C HIS A 154 6.17 4.27 -16.95
N SER A 155 6.37 3.83 -15.69
CA SER A 155 5.65 4.36 -14.52
C SER A 155 6.60 5.26 -13.75
N HIS A 156 6.28 6.55 -13.65
CA HIS A 156 7.05 7.52 -12.91
C HIS A 156 6.31 7.90 -11.62
N PRO A 157 6.98 7.92 -10.44
CA PRO A 157 6.38 8.46 -9.22
C PRO A 157 5.93 9.91 -9.44
N LYS A 158 4.81 10.28 -8.84
CA LYS A 158 4.36 11.68 -8.83
C LYS A 158 5.01 12.38 -7.65
N ASP A 159 5.58 13.55 -7.90
CA ASP A 159 6.11 14.47 -6.89
C ASP A 159 5.00 15.02 -5.96
#